data_22dcc9609cbab561ddd7a8f3a7f3ddf7
#
_entry.id   22dcc9609cbab561ddd7a8f3a7f3ddf7
#
_cell.length_a   1.000
_cell.length_b   1.000
_cell.length_c   1.000
_cell.angle_alpha   90.00
_cell.angle_beta   90.00
_cell.angle_gamma   90.00
#
_symmetry.space_group_name_H-M   'P 1'
#
loop_
_entity.id
_entity.type
_entity.pdbx_description
1 polymer ?
#
loop_
_entity_poly.entity_id
_entity_poly.type
_entity_poly.pdbx_seq_one_letter_code
_entity_poly.pdbx_strand_id
1 'polypeptide(L)'
;MSINQTDARILMVGPDRSLRGGIVSVVDGYFDAGLAERCAALAYQGTGVGSSLLTKCLAFAGALPAYKRALRDFDIVHLHISAKGSFKRKSMMAAMAHKAGKRIILHEHSGEFARDFEAGDDAYRERVRDAFNGADRVIVLSEEWKDYFAENVMRDAGRLAVLHNGVSVPADPCSPCSHQDVLFLGRLDANKSPDVLLHASESVLSACPDMRIVFGGDGDVDRYAALAKKLGIADRCDFLGWVAGEDKERLFDQAGIYCLPSKNEAMPISVMEAMAHGVPVISTCVGGVPQLIEDGVDGFLMDVDDVERLSDLLLKLSGSSELRCVIGLAGRAKIERKFSLRASIDGLVEIYQELYKEART
;
A
#
# COMPACT_ATOMS: atom_id res chain seq x y z
N MET A 1 -29.09 5.40 -3.22
CA MET A 1 -28.43 4.39 -4.08
C MET A 1 -28.43 3.07 -3.32
N SER A 2 -28.89 1.96 -3.91
CA SER A 2 -28.78 0.65 -3.26
C SER A 2 -27.31 0.31 -3.04
N ILE A 3 -26.98 -0.13 -1.82
CA ILE A 3 -25.63 -0.58 -1.48
C ILE A 3 -25.38 -1.86 -2.29
N ASN A 4 -24.31 -1.91 -3.07
CA ASN A 4 -23.91 -3.10 -3.83
C ASN A 4 -23.53 -4.23 -2.86
N GLN A 5 -24.17 -5.41 -2.97
CA GLN A 5 -23.99 -6.56 -2.05
C GLN A 5 -23.81 -7.85 -2.85
N THR A 6 -23.14 -8.84 -2.28
CA THR A 6 -22.94 -10.15 -2.87
C THR A 6 -23.48 -11.25 -1.96
N ASP A 7 -24.09 -12.29 -2.56
CA ASP A 7 -24.48 -13.52 -1.86
C ASP A 7 -23.29 -14.47 -1.61
N ALA A 8 -22.11 -14.11 -2.07
CA ALA A 8 -20.90 -14.92 -1.88
C ALA A 8 -20.41 -14.89 -0.43
N ARG A 9 -19.93 -16.04 0.04
CA ARG A 9 -19.22 -16.19 1.33
C ARG A 9 -17.73 -16.15 1.05
N ILE A 10 -17.03 -15.18 1.62
CA ILE A 10 -15.64 -14.84 1.30
C ILE A 10 -14.71 -15.23 2.44
N LEU A 11 -13.70 -16.02 2.17
CA LEU A 11 -12.56 -16.25 3.06
C LEU A 11 -11.36 -15.42 2.58
N MET A 12 -11.08 -14.33 3.27
CA MET A 12 -9.90 -13.51 3.03
C MET A 12 -8.69 -14.13 3.74
N VAL A 13 -7.53 -14.17 3.08
CA VAL A 13 -6.30 -14.77 3.60
C VAL A 13 -5.13 -13.80 3.39
N GLY A 14 -4.44 -13.46 4.47
CA GLY A 14 -3.34 -12.50 4.40
C GLY A 14 -2.30 -12.67 5.51
N PRO A 15 -1.45 -11.66 5.73
CA PRO A 15 -0.63 -11.61 6.93
C PRO A 15 -1.51 -11.57 8.17
N ASP A 16 -0.96 -11.95 9.33
CA ASP A 16 -1.69 -11.79 10.58
C ASP A 16 -1.95 -10.30 10.85
N ARG A 17 -3.18 -9.94 11.25
CA ARG A 17 -3.59 -8.55 11.48
C ARG A 17 -2.87 -7.87 12.66
N SER A 18 -2.19 -8.64 13.51
CA SER A 18 -1.29 -8.10 14.54
C SER A 18 0.05 -7.59 13.99
N LEU A 19 0.37 -7.90 12.72
CA LEU A 19 1.57 -7.42 12.05
C LEU A 19 1.38 -6.01 11.51
N ARG A 20 2.50 -5.34 11.23
CA ARG A 20 2.55 -3.99 10.64
C ARG A 20 2.80 -4.09 9.15
N GLY A 21 2.17 -3.22 8.34
CA GLY A 21 2.45 -3.13 6.90
C GLY A 21 1.24 -2.85 6.03
N GLY A 22 1.49 -2.44 4.78
CA GLY A 22 0.47 -1.95 3.85
C GLY A 22 -0.70 -2.93 3.60
N ILE A 23 -0.44 -4.25 3.47
CA ILE A 23 -1.52 -5.24 3.28
C ILE A 23 -2.46 -5.27 4.50
N VAL A 24 -1.91 -5.16 5.72
CA VAL A 24 -2.73 -5.14 6.93
C VAL A 24 -3.58 -3.90 6.96
N SER A 25 -3.02 -2.73 6.65
CA SER A 25 -3.78 -1.48 6.56
C SER A 25 -4.92 -1.55 5.54
N VAL A 26 -4.68 -2.15 4.36
CA VAL A 26 -5.73 -2.36 3.34
C VAL A 26 -6.85 -3.25 3.87
N VAL A 27 -6.49 -4.38 4.46
CA VAL A 27 -7.47 -5.34 4.99
C VAL A 27 -8.26 -4.74 6.15
N ASP A 28 -7.58 -4.08 7.10
CA ASP A 28 -8.24 -3.40 8.22
C ASP A 28 -9.22 -2.35 7.70
N GLY A 29 -8.80 -1.55 6.72
CA GLY A 29 -9.67 -0.59 6.06
C GLY A 29 -10.94 -1.23 5.45
N TYR A 30 -10.83 -2.39 4.80
CA TYR A 30 -12.00 -3.09 4.27
C TYR A 30 -12.98 -3.51 5.37
N PHE A 31 -12.47 -4.01 6.50
CA PHE A 31 -13.33 -4.40 7.63
C PHE A 31 -13.95 -3.19 8.32
N ASP A 32 -13.18 -2.13 8.54
CA ASP A 32 -13.63 -0.92 9.22
C ASP A 32 -14.67 -0.14 8.40
N ALA A 33 -14.57 -0.22 7.07
CA ALA A 33 -15.54 0.42 6.16
C ALA A 33 -16.71 -0.48 5.75
N GLY A 34 -16.94 -1.59 6.47
CA GLY A 34 -18.18 -2.35 6.34
C GLY A 34 -18.24 -3.33 5.16
N LEU A 35 -17.10 -3.85 4.68
CA LEU A 35 -17.14 -4.90 3.65
C LEU A 35 -17.88 -6.15 4.13
N ALA A 36 -17.87 -6.44 5.44
CA ALA A 36 -18.55 -7.59 6.01
C ALA A 36 -20.08 -7.54 5.81
N GLU A 37 -20.67 -6.35 5.90
CA GLU A 37 -22.11 -6.12 5.72
C GLU A 37 -22.55 -6.22 4.24
N ARG A 38 -21.56 -6.28 3.35
CA ARG A 38 -21.78 -6.36 1.90
C ARG A 38 -21.60 -7.76 1.31
N CYS A 39 -21.22 -8.74 2.14
CA CYS A 39 -21.07 -10.15 1.79
C CYS A 39 -22.02 -11.01 2.60
N ALA A 40 -22.47 -12.15 2.05
CA ALA A 40 -23.26 -13.12 2.82
C ALA A 40 -22.49 -13.64 4.05
N ALA A 41 -21.17 -13.76 3.95
CA ALA A 41 -20.25 -13.95 5.05
C ALA A 41 -18.85 -13.46 4.65
N LEU A 42 -18.12 -12.87 5.58
CA LEU A 42 -16.71 -12.50 5.43
C LEU A 42 -15.92 -12.98 6.65
N ALA A 43 -14.87 -13.75 6.43
CA ALA A 43 -13.93 -14.12 7.46
C ALA A 43 -12.49 -13.86 7.02
N TYR A 44 -11.60 -13.67 7.98
CA TYR A 44 -10.18 -13.47 7.75
C TYR A 44 -9.33 -14.56 8.38
N GLN A 45 -8.40 -15.12 7.61
CA GLN A 45 -7.43 -16.10 8.05
C GLN A 45 -6.01 -15.56 7.95
N GLY A 46 -5.39 -15.29 9.07
CA GLY A 46 -3.96 -14.96 9.14
C GLY A 46 -3.08 -16.18 8.81
N THR A 47 -1.94 -15.94 8.16
CA THR A 47 -0.97 -17.00 7.82
C THR A 47 0.09 -17.23 8.90
N GLY A 48 -0.14 -16.69 10.09
CA GLY A 48 0.68 -16.84 11.29
C GLY A 48 1.79 -15.80 11.43
N VAL A 49 2.27 -15.64 12.66
CA VAL A 49 3.32 -14.69 13.07
C VAL A 49 4.60 -15.45 13.39
N GLY A 50 5.75 -14.90 13.01
CA GLY A 50 7.05 -15.46 13.37
C GLY A 50 8.18 -14.50 13.06
N SER A 51 9.18 -14.43 13.93
CA SER A 51 10.38 -13.61 13.78
C SER A 51 11.47 -14.29 12.93
N SER A 52 11.51 -15.62 12.92
CA SER A 52 12.48 -16.42 12.17
C SER A 52 11.79 -17.26 11.10
N LEU A 53 12.56 -17.82 10.17
CA LEU A 53 12.04 -18.73 9.15
C LEU A 53 11.34 -19.95 9.78
N LEU A 54 11.94 -20.54 10.81
CA LEU A 54 11.39 -21.70 11.50
C LEU A 54 10.05 -21.37 12.17
N THR A 55 9.98 -20.28 12.93
CA THR A 55 8.74 -19.86 13.60
C THR A 55 7.64 -19.49 12.59
N LYS A 56 7.98 -18.87 11.46
CA LYS A 56 7.04 -18.61 10.36
C LYS A 56 6.49 -19.91 9.75
N CYS A 57 7.33 -20.94 9.56
CA CYS A 57 6.89 -22.23 9.05
C CYS A 57 5.98 -22.97 10.04
N LEU A 58 6.32 -22.97 11.33
CA LEU A 58 5.49 -23.60 12.38
C LEU A 58 4.13 -22.90 12.52
N ALA A 59 4.12 -21.57 12.57
CA ALA A 59 2.89 -20.80 12.65
C ALA A 59 1.99 -21.02 11.42
N PHE A 60 2.58 -21.08 10.22
CA PHE A 60 1.86 -21.42 9.00
C PHE A 60 1.28 -22.83 9.04
N ALA A 61 2.07 -23.84 9.44
CA ALA A 61 1.59 -25.21 9.58
C ALA A 61 0.43 -25.32 10.59
N GLY A 62 0.50 -24.58 11.70
CA GLY A 62 -0.56 -24.49 12.70
C GLY A 62 -1.86 -23.84 12.18
N ALA A 63 -1.76 -22.95 11.20
CA ALA A 63 -2.92 -22.30 10.59
C ALA A 63 -3.67 -23.19 9.58
N LEU A 64 -3.01 -24.22 9.00
CA LEU A 64 -3.58 -25.05 7.93
C LEU A 64 -4.83 -25.86 8.34
N PRO A 65 -4.95 -26.44 9.56
CA PRO A 65 -6.16 -27.16 9.96
C PRO A 65 -7.39 -26.25 10.03
N ALA A 66 -7.25 -25.02 10.55
CA ALA A 66 -8.31 -24.03 10.59
C ALA A 66 -8.71 -23.60 9.18
N TYR A 67 -7.72 -23.36 8.31
CA TYR A 67 -7.94 -23.03 6.90
C TYR A 67 -8.72 -24.14 6.17
N LYS A 68 -8.32 -25.40 6.30
CA LYS A 68 -9.03 -26.55 5.70
C LYS A 68 -10.48 -26.65 6.17
N ARG A 69 -10.74 -26.34 7.43
CA ARG A 69 -12.09 -26.34 7.98
C ARG A 69 -12.90 -25.21 7.37
N ALA A 70 -12.35 -23.99 7.31
CA ALA A 70 -12.99 -22.82 6.75
C ALA A 70 -13.37 -23.01 5.27
N LEU A 71 -12.54 -23.72 4.47
CA LEU A 71 -12.86 -24.01 3.08
C LEU A 71 -14.24 -24.67 2.86
N ARG A 72 -14.83 -25.34 3.87
CA ARG A 72 -16.16 -25.96 3.74
C ARG A 72 -17.27 -24.92 3.69
N ASP A 73 -17.05 -23.78 4.33
CA ASP A 73 -18.08 -22.79 4.63
C ASP A 73 -18.06 -21.55 3.70
N PHE A 74 -17.05 -21.42 2.84
CA PHE A 74 -16.86 -20.26 1.98
C PHE A 74 -16.84 -20.65 0.49
N ASP A 75 -17.28 -19.72 -0.37
CA ASP A 75 -17.39 -19.92 -1.82
C ASP A 75 -16.13 -19.43 -2.54
N ILE A 76 -15.59 -18.31 -2.10
CA ILE A 76 -14.45 -17.62 -2.69
C ILE A 76 -13.33 -17.50 -1.65
N VAL A 77 -12.10 -17.80 -2.05
CA VAL A 77 -10.89 -17.59 -1.25
C VAL A 77 -10.09 -16.46 -1.87
N HIS A 78 -9.99 -15.34 -1.16
CA HIS A 78 -9.27 -14.14 -1.58
C HIS A 78 -7.93 -14.06 -0.85
N LEU A 79 -6.82 -14.30 -1.56
CA LEU A 79 -5.47 -14.34 -1.00
C LEU A 79 -4.69 -13.08 -1.34
N HIS A 80 -4.30 -12.33 -0.32
CA HIS A 80 -3.39 -11.19 -0.44
C HIS A 80 -1.95 -11.67 -0.50
N ILE A 81 -1.27 -11.42 -1.62
CA ILE A 81 0.09 -11.88 -1.91
C ILE A 81 1.06 -10.72 -1.83
N SER A 82 2.26 -10.99 -1.37
CA SER A 82 3.46 -10.17 -1.53
C SER A 82 4.65 -11.07 -1.84
N ALA A 83 5.83 -10.48 -2.04
CA ALA A 83 7.03 -11.17 -2.53
C ALA A 83 7.44 -12.44 -1.74
N LYS A 84 8.21 -13.31 -2.42
CA LYS A 84 9.02 -14.44 -1.88
C LYS A 84 8.26 -15.42 -0.97
N GLY A 85 8.54 -15.39 0.33
CA GLY A 85 7.97 -16.35 1.28
C GLY A 85 6.45 -16.24 1.46
N SER A 86 5.87 -15.06 1.24
CA SER A 86 4.42 -14.85 1.23
C SER A 86 3.79 -15.55 0.04
N PHE A 87 4.35 -15.38 -1.15
CA PHE A 87 3.92 -16.05 -2.38
C PHE A 87 3.89 -17.58 -2.21
N LYS A 88 4.99 -18.20 -1.75
CA LYS A 88 5.07 -19.67 -1.58
C LYS A 88 3.98 -20.24 -0.69
N ARG A 89 3.71 -19.59 0.47
CA ARG A 89 2.67 -20.05 1.39
C ARG A 89 1.27 -19.91 0.79
N LYS A 90 0.98 -18.78 0.15
CA LYS A 90 -0.35 -18.50 -0.40
C LYS A 90 -0.63 -19.29 -1.68
N SER A 91 0.37 -19.58 -2.50
CA SER A 91 0.23 -20.50 -3.65
C SER A 91 -0.14 -21.92 -3.18
N MET A 92 0.41 -22.38 -2.05
CA MET A 92 0.00 -23.66 -1.47
C MET A 92 -1.45 -23.61 -0.94
N MET A 93 -1.87 -22.52 -0.30
CA MET A 93 -3.25 -22.33 0.14
C MET A 93 -4.23 -22.23 -1.03
N ALA A 94 -3.84 -21.53 -2.11
CA ALA A 94 -4.61 -21.48 -3.35
C ALA A 94 -4.81 -22.87 -3.96
N ALA A 95 -3.76 -23.69 -4.04
CA ALA A 95 -3.86 -25.05 -4.54
C ALA A 95 -4.78 -25.95 -3.67
N MET A 96 -4.81 -25.72 -2.35
CA MET A 96 -5.73 -26.43 -1.44
C MET A 96 -7.18 -25.96 -1.67
N ALA A 97 -7.42 -24.66 -1.87
CA ALA A 97 -8.73 -24.10 -2.19
C ALA A 97 -9.25 -24.64 -3.54
N HIS A 98 -8.38 -24.69 -4.55
CA HIS A 98 -8.70 -25.27 -5.86
C HIS A 98 -9.17 -26.73 -5.75
N LYS A 99 -8.40 -27.55 -5.02
CA LYS A 99 -8.78 -28.96 -4.74
C LYS A 99 -10.10 -29.11 -3.98
N ALA A 100 -10.48 -28.10 -3.21
CA ALA A 100 -11.76 -28.04 -2.50
C ALA A 100 -12.91 -27.44 -3.37
N GLY A 101 -12.67 -27.16 -4.68
CA GLY A 101 -13.65 -26.61 -5.60
C GLY A 101 -14.04 -25.16 -5.32
N LYS A 102 -13.14 -24.37 -4.71
CA LYS A 102 -13.39 -22.96 -4.39
C LYS A 102 -12.89 -22.04 -5.49
N ARG A 103 -13.57 -20.92 -5.69
CA ARG A 103 -13.08 -19.84 -6.54
C ARG A 103 -11.90 -19.12 -5.85
N ILE A 104 -10.90 -18.73 -6.62
CA ILE A 104 -9.64 -18.19 -6.11
C ILE A 104 -9.39 -16.82 -6.67
N ILE A 105 -9.16 -15.86 -5.78
CA ILE A 105 -8.63 -14.56 -6.11
C ILE A 105 -7.21 -14.47 -5.55
N LEU A 106 -6.25 -14.09 -6.40
CA LEU A 106 -4.92 -13.70 -5.99
C LEU A 106 -4.79 -12.18 -6.12
N HIS A 107 -4.55 -11.49 -5.01
CA HIS A 107 -4.41 -10.04 -4.96
C HIS A 107 -2.95 -9.68 -4.67
N GLU A 108 -2.26 -9.15 -5.69
CA GLU A 108 -0.84 -8.84 -5.61
C GLU A 108 -0.60 -7.42 -5.08
N HIS A 109 0.29 -7.30 -4.07
CA HIS A 109 0.58 -6.04 -3.38
C HIS A 109 2.06 -5.62 -3.40
N SER A 110 2.93 -6.39 -4.09
CA SER A 110 4.37 -6.14 -4.03
C SER A 110 4.84 -5.18 -5.12
N GLY A 111 5.39 -4.04 -4.74
CA GLY A 111 6.12 -3.17 -5.69
C GLY A 111 7.42 -3.79 -6.23
N GLU A 112 7.91 -4.87 -5.60
CA GLU A 112 9.12 -5.56 -6.01
C GLU A 112 8.87 -6.80 -6.87
N PHE A 113 7.61 -7.06 -7.26
CA PHE A 113 7.23 -8.28 -7.98
C PHE A 113 8.02 -8.47 -9.27
N ALA A 114 8.08 -7.46 -10.14
CA ALA A 114 8.80 -7.53 -11.42
C ALA A 114 10.27 -7.85 -11.21
N ARG A 115 10.94 -7.13 -10.32
CA ARG A 115 12.35 -7.38 -9.99
C ARG A 115 12.59 -8.81 -9.50
N ASP A 116 11.75 -9.31 -8.60
CA ASP A 116 11.90 -10.65 -8.05
C ASP A 116 11.56 -11.74 -9.06
N PHE A 117 10.62 -11.50 -9.96
CA PHE A 117 10.24 -12.39 -11.05
C PHE A 117 11.34 -12.48 -12.10
N GLU A 118 11.90 -11.35 -12.54
CA GLU A 118 12.95 -11.27 -13.55
C GLU A 118 14.29 -11.84 -13.06
N ALA A 119 14.63 -11.60 -11.79
CA ALA A 119 15.82 -12.16 -11.14
C ALA A 119 15.71 -13.67 -10.85
N GLY A 120 14.50 -14.25 -10.92
CA GLY A 120 14.26 -15.66 -10.68
C GLY A 120 14.75 -16.55 -11.82
N ASP A 121 15.07 -17.82 -11.54
CA ASP A 121 15.34 -18.84 -12.55
C ASP A 121 14.05 -19.24 -13.30
N ASP A 122 14.20 -19.97 -14.40
CA ASP A 122 13.05 -20.41 -15.22
C ASP A 122 12.06 -21.24 -14.41
N ALA A 123 12.55 -22.10 -13.50
CA ALA A 123 11.70 -22.92 -12.66
C ALA A 123 10.91 -22.08 -11.65
N TYR A 124 11.47 -20.99 -11.17
CA TYR A 124 10.75 -20.03 -10.30
C TYR A 124 9.70 -19.27 -11.11
N ARG A 125 10.08 -18.71 -12.27
CA ARG A 125 9.13 -18.01 -13.15
C ARG A 125 7.96 -18.87 -13.57
N GLU A 126 8.19 -20.15 -13.91
CA GLU A 126 7.11 -21.07 -14.29
C GLU A 126 6.19 -21.38 -13.10
N ARG A 127 6.73 -21.60 -11.89
CA ARG A 127 5.92 -21.77 -10.67
C ARG A 127 5.05 -20.53 -10.38
N VAL A 128 5.58 -19.33 -10.64
CA VAL A 128 4.82 -18.09 -10.48
C VAL A 128 3.69 -18.05 -11.51
N ARG A 129 3.99 -18.30 -12.79
CA ARG A 129 2.97 -18.36 -13.84
C ARG A 129 1.89 -19.41 -13.55
N ASP A 130 2.27 -20.60 -13.14
CA ASP A 130 1.30 -21.65 -12.81
C ASP A 130 0.38 -21.26 -11.66
N ALA A 131 0.92 -20.62 -10.62
CA ALA A 131 0.13 -20.17 -9.48
C ALA A 131 -0.90 -19.10 -9.89
N PHE A 132 -0.48 -18.08 -10.64
CA PHE A 132 -1.38 -17.00 -11.06
C PHE A 132 -2.39 -17.47 -12.13
N ASN A 133 -1.98 -18.32 -13.08
CA ASN A 133 -2.89 -18.90 -14.08
C ASN A 133 -3.85 -19.95 -13.49
N GLY A 134 -3.57 -20.46 -12.31
CA GLY A 134 -4.48 -21.33 -11.54
C GLY A 134 -5.57 -20.59 -10.77
N ALA A 135 -5.53 -19.25 -10.73
CA ALA A 135 -6.55 -18.42 -10.09
C ALA A 135 -7.71 -18.10 -11.06
N ASP A 136 -8.92 -17.96 -10.53
CA ASP A 136 -10.09 -17.53 -11.30
C ASP A 136 -10.04 -16.03 -11.59
N ARG A 137 -9.46 -15.23 -10.67
CA ARG A 137 -9.20 -13.80 -10.87
C ARG A 137 -7.87 -13.41 -10.24
N VAL A 138 -7.15 -12.51 -10.89
CA VAL A 138 -5.94 -11.89 -10.35
C VAL A 138 -6.18 -10.39 -10.25
N ILE A 139 -6.05 -9.86 -9.04
CA ILE A 139 -6.17 -8.42 -8.77
C ILE A 139 -4.77 -7.84 -8.67
N VAL A 140 -4.56 -6.74 -9.41
CA VAL A 140 -3.37 -5.90 -9.37
C VAL A 140 -3.75 -4.47 -9.04
N LEU A 141 -2.81 -3.66 -8.57
CA LEU A 141 -3.11 -2.36 -7.97
C LEU A 141 -3.13 -1.20 -8.98
N SER A 142 -2.68 -1.42 -10.23
CA SER A 142 -2.59 -0.35 -11.23
C SER A 142 -2.68 -0.92 -12.65
N GLU A 143 -2.97 -0.05 -13.65
CA GLU A 143 -2.96 -0.45 -15.05
C GLU A 143 -1.54 -0.87 -15.51
N GLU A 144 -0.49 -0.20 -15.04
CA GLU A 144 0.90 -0.59 -15.32
C GLU A 144 1.19 -2.03 -14.86
N TRP A 145 0.74 -2.39 -13.66
CA TRP A 145 0.86 -3.76 -13.17
C TRP A 145 0.02 -4.75 -13.97
N LYS A 146 -1.17 -4.33 -14.45
CA LYS A 146 -2.00 -5.17 -15.33
C LYS A 146 -1.31 -5.47 -16.64
N ASP A 147 -0.71 -4.45 -17.28
CA ASP A 147 0.05 -4.62 -18.53
C ASP A 147 1.26 -5.53 -18.31
N TYR A 148 2.04 -5.30 -17.25
CA TYR A 148 3.17 -6.16 -16.90
C TYR A 148 2.75 -7.64 -16.70
N PHE A 149 1.66 -7.87 -15.96
CA PHE A 149 1.13 -9.22 -15.73
C PHE A 149 0.60 -9.87 -17.00
N ALA A 150 -0.08 -9.12 -17.85
CA ALA A 150 -0.60 -9.61 -19.12
C ALA A 150 0.55 -10.06 -20.07
N GLU A 151 1.64 -9.32 -20.10
CA GLU A 151 2.79 -9.63 -20.97
C GLU A 151 3.68 -10.76 -20.44
N ASN A 152 3.90 -10.83 -19.12
CA ASN A 152 4.96 -11.67 -18.55
C ASN A 152 4.46 -12.88 -17.74
N VAL A 153 3.24 -12.82 -17.19
CA VAL A 153 2.77 -13.78 -16.18
C VAL A 153 1.54 -14.54 -16.64
N MET A 154 0.51 -13.84 -17.11
CA MET A 154 -0.80 -14.41 -17.41
C MET A 154 -0.86 -14.94 -18.85
N ARG A 155 -1.50 -16.11 -19.02
CA ARG A 155 -1.89 -16.67 -20.33
C ARG A 155 -3.22 -16.11 -20.83
N ASP A 156 -4.09 -15.74 -19.90
CA ASP A 156 -5.41 -15.17 -20.14
C ASP A 156 -5.53 -13.84 -19.38
N ALA A 157 -5.34 -12.73 -20.07
CA ALA A 157 -5.45 -11.40 -19.52
C ALA A 157 -6.88 -11.02 -19.11
N GLY A 158 -7.91 -11.75 -19.59
CA GLY A 158 -9.30 -11.55 -19.18
C GLY A 158 -9.57 -11.87 -17.70
N ARG A 159 -8.64 -12.57 -17.03
CA ARG A 159 -8.70 -12.83 -15.58
C ARG A 159 -8.03 -11.74 -14.73
N LEU A 160 -7.40 -10.75 -15.36
CA LEU A 160 -6.81 -9.61 -14.64
C LEU A 160 -7.88 -8.57 -14.32
N ALA A 161 -7.89 -8.10 -13.09
CA ALA A 161 -8.68 -6.96 -12.66
C ALA A 161 -7.77 -5.92 -11.99
N VAL A 162 -7.98 -4.64 -12.29
CA VAL A 162 -7.34 -3.55 -11.55
C VAL A 162 -8.26 -3.14 -10.42
N LEU A 163 -7.73 -3.17 -9.21
CA LEU A 163 -8.41 -2.65 -8.03
C LEU A 163 -7.41 -1.83 -7.22
N HIS A 164 -7.58 -0.53 -7.27
CA HIS A 164 -6.73 0.36 -6.48
C HIS A 164 -6.95 0.18 -4.99
N ASN A 165 -5.88 0.32 -4.21
CA ASN A 165 -6.02 0.47 -2.78
C ASN A 165 -6.97 1.65 -2.48
N GLY A 166 -7.72 1.55 -1.39
CA GLY A 166 -8.57 2.63 -0.91
C GLY A 166 -8.11 3.12 0.46
N VAL A 167 -8.30 4.41 0.72
CA VAL A 167 -8.07 5.00 2.03
C VAL A 167 -9.30 5.73 2.52
N SER A 168 -9.45 5.84 3.85
CA SER A 168 -10.45 6.69 4.48
C SER A 168 -10.17 8.15 4.13
N VAL A 169 -11.22 8.91 3.90
CA VAL A 169 -11.12 10.35 3.67
C VAL A 169 -11.71 11.04 4.89
N PRO A 170 -10.91 11.82 5.66
CA PRO A 170 -11.42 12.58 6.80
C PRO A 170 -12.55 13.53 6.38
N ALA A 171 -13.51 13.78 7.27
CA ALA A 171 -14.63 14.69 6.97
C ALA A 171 -14.13 16.09 6.62
N ASP A 172 -13.19 16.60 7.41
CA ASP A 172 -12.56 17.89 7.20
C ASP A 172 -11.12 17.70 6.68
N PRO A 173 -10.70 18.46 5.67
CA PRO A 173 -9.30 18.48 5.26
C PRO A 173 -8.46 19.12 6.36
N CYS A 174 -7.20 18.69 6.51
CA CYS A 174 -6.25 19.43 7.32
C CYS A 174 -6.02 20.84 6.72
N SER A 175 -5.40 21.71 7.48
CA SER A 175 -5.03 23.05 7.02
C SER A 175 -3.52 23.13 6.73
N PRO A 176 -3.01 22.56 5.61
CA PRO A 176 -1.58 22.55 5.30
C PRO A 176 -1.04 23.98 5.12
N CYS A 177 -1.95 24.95 5.00
CA CYS A 177 -1.62 26.36 4.90
C CYS A 177 -0.93 26.90 6.15
N SER A 178 -1.23 26.40 7.32
CA SER A 178 -0.70 26.87 8.62
C SER A 178 0.56 26.13 9.08
N HIS A 179 0.93 25.05 8.42
CA HIS A 179 2.06 24.21 8.79
C HIS A 179 3.15 24.21 7.71
N GLN A 180 4.40 23.99 8.09
CA GLN A 180 5.55 23.90 7.18
C GLN A 180 6.32 22.60 7.32
N ASP A 181 6.04 21.84 8.38
CA ASP A 181 6.78 20.62 8.69
C ASP A 181 6.61 19.56 7.61
N VAL A 182 7.68 18.85 7.35
CA VAL A 182 7.71 17.75 6.38
C VAL A 182 7.51 16.43 7.11
N LEU A 183 6.48 15.70 6.72
CA LEU A 183 6.17 14.38 7.25
C LEU A 183 6.63 13.28 6.30
N PHE A 184 7.32 12.30 6.85
CA PHE A 184 7.65 11.02 6.21
C PHE A 184 7.01 9.90 7.03
N LEU A 185 6.17 9.07 6.42
CA LEU A 185 5.62 7.87 7.06
C LEU A 185 5.97 6.63 6.24
N GLY A 186 6.81 5.78 6.80
CA GLY A 186 7.25 4.55 6.15
C GLY A 186 8.36 3.88 6.93
N ARG A 187 8.70 2.65 6.54
CA ARG A 187 9.83 1.98 7.14
C ARG A 187 11.13 2.73 6.81
N LEU A 188 11.96 2.96 7.80
CA LEU A 188 13.25 3.60 7.60
C LEU A 188 14.24 2.55 7.07
N ASP A 189 14.28 2.39 5.75
CA ASP A 189 15.16 1.46 5.05
C ASP A 189 15.60 2.01 3.68
N ALA A 190 16.48 1.28 3.01
CA ALA A 190 17.04 1.71 1.72
C ALA A 190 15.99 1.76 0.58
N ASN A 191 14.84 1.10 0.71
CA ASN A 191 13.78 1.18 -0.29
C ASN A 191 12.97 2.47 -0.15
N LYS A 192 12.70 2.91 1.07
CA LYS A 192 11.96 4.14 1.34
C LYS A 192 12.84 5.40 1.32
N SER A 193 14.17 5.23 1.28
CA SER A 193 15.18 6.28 1.08
C SER A 193 15.04 7.52 1.96
N PRO A 194 14.92 7.40 3.31
CA PRO A 194 14.88 8.57 4.19
C PRO A 194 16.17 9.40 4.15
N ASP A 195 17.28 8.82 3.69
CA ASP A 195 18.55 9.51 3.44
C ASP A 195 18.42 10.60 2.35
N VAL A 196 17.64 10.36 1.31
CA VAL A 196 17.38 11.36 0.25
C VAL A 196 16.69 12.59 0.85
N LEU A 197 15.68 12.38 1.70
CA LEU A 197 15.00 13.49 2.39
C LEU A 197 15.95 14.22 3.35
N LEU A 198 16.77 13.50 4.12
CA LEU A 198 17.74 14.11 5.04
C LEU A 198 18.78 14.97 4.30
N HIS A 199 19.32 14.49 3.18
CA HIS A 199 20.28 15.27 2.38
C HIS A 199 19.61 16.51 1.74
N ALA A 200 18.39 16.37 1.21
CA ALA A 200 17.66 17.51 0.68
C ALA A 200 17.33 18.56 1.75
N SER A 201 17.08 18.11 2.98
CA SER A 201 16.73 18.98 4.11
C SER A 201 17.88 19.85 4.62
N GLU A 202 19.13 19.53 4.34
CA GLU A 202 20.29 20.30 4.81
C GLU A 202 20.23 21.77 4.38
N SER A 203 20.02 22.01 3.07
CA SER A 203 19.89 23.37 2.52
C SER A 203 18.54 24.00 2.86
N VAL A 204 17.46 23.22 2.85
CA VAL A 204 16.09 23.68 3.12
C VAL A 204 15.94 24.21 4.53
N LEU A 205 16.43 23.48 5.54
CA LEU A 205 16.34 23.89 6.95
C LEU A 205 17.17 25.14 7.26
N SER A 206 18.21 25.41 6.48
CA SER A 206 18.96 26.66 6.58
C SER A 206 18.15 27.88 6.09
N ALA A 207 17.29 27.69 5.08
CA ALA A 207 16.42 28.71 4.53
C ALA A 207 15.08 28.86 5.29
N CYS A 208 14.63 27.77 5.95
CA CYS A 208 13.35 27.69 6.66
C CYS A 208 13.59 27.38 8.14
N PRO A 209 13.93 28.38 9.00
CA PRO A 209 14.37 28.15 10.39
C PRO A 209 13.31 27.53 11.31
N ASP A 210 12.02 27.62 11.00
CA ASP A 210 10.93 27.08 11.81
C ASP A 210 10.45 25.69 11.35
N MET A 211 10.95 25.19 10.21
CA MET A 211 10.56 23.89 9.66
C MET A 211 11.20 22.73 10.45
N ARG A 212 10.48 21.65 10.60
CA ARG A 212 10.96 20.36 11.13
C ARG A 212 10.70 19.23 10.13
N ILE A 213 11.49 18.17 10.25
CA ILE A 213 11.29 16.93 9.49
C ILE A 213 10.89 15.82 10.47
N VAL A 214 9.71 15.26 10.27
CA VAL A 214 9.13 14.25 11.16
C VAL A 214 9.12 12.90 10.48
N PHE A 215 9.81 11.93 11.06
CA PHE A 215 9.89 10.55 10.57
C PHE A 215 9.06 9.63 11.46
N GLY A 216 7.99 9.04 10.90
CA GLY A 216 7.20 7.99 11.54
C GLY A 216 7.41 6.66 10.85
N GLY A 217 7.91 5.66 11.59
CA GLY A 217 8.14 4.32 11.09
C GLY A 217 9.19 3.56 11.89
N ASP A 218 9.18 2.24 11.74
CA ASP A 218 10.24 1.36 12.25
C ASP A 218 11.36 1.19 11.22
N GLY A 219 12.35 0.35 11.51
CA GLY A 219 13.47 0.08 10.64
C GLY A 219 14.80 0.50 11.27
N ASP A 220 15.71 1.04 10.47
CA ASP A 220 17.07 1.38 10.89
C ASP A 220 17.15 2.83 11.43
N VAL A 221 16.32 3.12 12.44
CA VAL A 221 16.15 4.48 13.02
C VAL A 221 17.49 5.07 13.44
N ASP A 222 18.34 4.27 14.14
CA ASP A 222 19.63 4.74 14.66
C ASP A 222 20.56 5.20 13.53
N ARG A 223 20.58 4.50 12.40
CA ARG A 223 21.36 4.86 11.22
C ARG A 223 20.98 6.23 10.69
N TYR A 224 19.67 6.50 10.54
CA TYR A 224 19.19 7.75 9.95
C TYR A 224 19.27 8.92 10.94
N ALA A 225 19.10 8.67 12.23
CA ALA A 225 19.38 9.66 13.27
C ALA A 225 20.87 10.03 13.32
N ALA A 226 21.78 9.06 13.15
CA ALA A 226 23.21 9.33 13.04
C ALA A 226 23.55 10.12 11.76
N LEU A 227 22.85 9.88 10.64
CA LEU A 227 23.00 10.67 9.42
C LEU A 227 22.55 12.12 9.63
N ALA A 228 21.38 12.35 10.24
CA ALA A 228 20.90 13.69 10.59
C ALA A 228 21.92 14.46 11.46
N LYS A 229 22.53 13.76 12.43
CA LYS A 229 23.60 14.35 13.25
C LYS A 229 24.83 14.71 12.43
N LYS A 230 25.26 13.83 11.49
CA LYS A 230 26.41 14.11 10.60
C LYS A 230 26.16 15.31 9.69
N LEU A 231 24.91 15.51 9.24
CA LEU A 231 24.47 16.64 8.42
C LEU A 231 24.25 17.93 9.25
N GLY A 232 24.33 17.87 10.59
CA GLY A 232 24.13 19.03 11.46
C GLY A 232 22.68 19.49 11.60
N ILE A 233 21.69 18.61 11.28
CA ILE A 233 20.26 18.92 11.30
C ILE A 233 19.46 18.12 12.35
N ALA A 234 20.13 17.39 13.23
CA ALA A 234 19.49 16.45 14.15
C ALA A 234 18.49 17.12 15.12
N ASP A 235 18.70 18.36 15.51
CA ASP A 235 17.83 19.15 16.37
C ASP A 235 16.51 19.56 15.69
N ARG A 236 16.44 19.38 14.36
CA ARG A 236 15.29 19.69 13.51
C ARG A 236 14.61 18.43 12.94
N CYS A 237 15.05 17.25 13.36
CA CYS A 237 14.54 15.96 12.91
C CYS A 237 13.95 15.18 14.09
N ASP A 238 12.70 14.78 13.99
CA ASP A 238 12.02 13.95 14.99
C ASP A 238 11.85 12.53 14.45
N PHE A 239 12.37 11.54 15.17
CA PHE A 239 12.24 10.12 14.85
C PHE A 239 11.29 9.46 15.87
N LEU A 240 10.03 9.26 15.48
CA LEU A 240 8.95 8.86 16.39
C LEU A 240 8.81 7.33 16.54
N GLY A 241 9.55 6.55 15.73
CA GLY A 241 9.29 5.12 15.63
C GLY A 241 7.93 4.83 14.96
N TRP A 242 7.37 3.67 15.21
CA TRP A 242 6.08 3.29 14.61
C TRP A 242 4.93 4.13 15.14
N VAL A 243 4.16 4.71 14.23
CA VAL A 243 2.95 5.50 14.52
C VAL A 243 1.73 4.88 13.85
N ALA A 244 0.58 4.91 14.52
CA ALA A 244 -0.69 4.36 14.03
C ALA A 244 -1.89 5.02 14.72
N GLY A 245 -3.11 4.76 14.22
CA GLY A 245 -4.35 5.28 14.80
C GLY A 245 -4.37 6.80 14.89
N GLU A 246 -4.89 7.32 15.99
CA GLU A 246 -5.03 8.77 16.21
C GLU A 246 -3.72 9.55 16.17
N ASP A 247 -2.59 8.93 16.56
CA ASP A 247 -1.28 9.59 16.49
C ASP A 247 -0.88 9.83 15.03
N LYS A 248 -1.14 8.87 14.14
CA LYS A 248 -0.89 9.02 12.71
C LYS A 248 -1.80 10.09 12.09
N GLU A 249 -3.09 10.11 12.42
CA GLU A 249 -4.03 11.13 11.95
C GLU A 249 -3.55 12.53 12.37
N ARG A 250 -3.15 12.71 13.63
CA ARG A 250 -2.61 13.99 14.13
C ARG A 250 -1.35 14.44 13.37
N LEU A 251 -0.48 13.51 12.97
CA LEU A 251 0.70 13.86 12.17
C LEU A 251 0.32 14.39 10.80
N PHE A 252 -0.67 13.79 10.14
CA PHE A 252 -1.16 14.34 8.87
C PHE A 252 -1.80 15.72 9.06
N ASP A 253 -2.58 15.93 10.12
CA ASP A 253 -3.22 17.22 10.41
C ASP A 253 -2.22 18.34 10.69
N GLN A 254 -1.02 18.00 11.19
CA GLN A 254 0.07 18.93 11.48
C GLN A 254 1.10 19.06 10.34
N ALA A 255 1.00 18.25 9.31
CA ALA A 255 1.94 18.26 8.20
C ALA A 255 1.65 19.41 7.22
N GLY A 256 2.67 20.17 6.85
CA GLY A 256 2.61 21.12 5.76
C GLY A 256 2.95 20.48 4.40
N ILE A 257 3.80 19.47 4.41
CA ILE A 257 4.28 18.72 3.24
C ILE A 257 4.43 17.25 3.61
N TYR A 258 4.04 16.35 2.73
CA TYR A 258 4.34 14.94 2.85
C TYR A 258 5.39 14.53 1.82
N CYS A 259 6.43 13.78 2.25
CA CYS A 259 7.49 13.34 1.36
C CYS A 259 7.75 11.84 1.50
N LEU A 260 7.72 11.11 0.37
CA LEU A 260 8.07 9.69 0.31
C LEU A 260 8.96 9.42 -0.92
N PRO A 261 10.31 9.49 -0.79
CA PRO A 261 11.26 9.35 -1.89
C PRO A 261 11.65 7.89 -2.17
N SER A 262 10.67 6.99 -2.20
CA SER A 262 10.87 5.55 -2.33
C SER A 262 11.49 5.13 -3.67
N LYS A 263 12.27 4.03 -3.65
CA LYS A 263 12.81 3.41 -4.89
C LYS A 263 11.81 2.49 -5.58
N ASN A 264 10.91 1.88 -4.82
CA ASN A 264 9.86 1.01 -5.36
C ASN A 264 8.59 1.12 -4.53
N GLU A 265 7.46 1.26 -5.22
CA GLU A 265 6.11 1.25 -4.66
C GLU A 265 5.16 0.49 -5.59
N ALA A 266 4.23 -0.27 -5.04
CA ALA A 266 3.11 -0.77 -5.82
C ALA A 266 2.02 0.30 -5.90
N MET A 267 1.51 0.72 -4.74
CA MET A 267 0.57 1.82 -4.53
C MET A 267 0.65 2.23 -3.06
N PRO A 268 1.41 3.28 -2.72
CA PRO A 268 1.75 3.59 -1.34
C PRO A 268 0.57 4.17 -0.56
N ILE A 269 0.11 3.44 0.46
CA ILE A 269 -1.03 3.84 1.31
C ILE A 269 -0.76 5.18 1.99
N SER A 270 0.45 5.42 2.51
CA SER A 270 0.77 6.66 3.24
C SER A 270 0.75 7.91 2.35
N VAL A 271 1.07 7.79 1.05
CA VAL A 271 0.88 8.86 0.06
C VAL A 271 -0.61 9.15 -0.13
N MET A 272 -1.42 8.10 -0.28
CA MET A 272 -2.87 8.24 -0.45
C MET A 272 -3.52 8.85 0.80
N GLU A 273 -3.08 8.46 1.99
CA GLU A 273 -3.54 9.03 3.27
C GLU A 273 -3.17 10.51 3.38
N ALA A 274 -1.93 10.90 3.04
CA ALA A 274 -1.52 12.29 3.01
C ALA A 274 -2.39 13.13 2.06
N MET A 275 -2.61 12.62 0.84
CA MET A 275 -3.51 13.28 -0.13
C MET A 275 -4.96 13.35 0.40
N ALA A 276 -5.46 12.31 1.07
CA ALA A 276 -6.80 12.30 1.67
C ALA A 276 -6.98 13.37 2.74
N HIS A 277 -5.94 13.66 3.51
CA HIS A 277 -5.90 14.78 4.46
C HIS A 277 -5.74 16.16 3.79
N GLY A 278 -5.48 16.21 2.49
CA GLY A 278 -5.23 17.45 1.76
C GLY A 278 -3.80 17.97 1.93
N VAL A 279 -2.86 17.14 2.37
CA VAL A 279 -1.44 17.48 2.46
C VAL A 279 -0.79 17.37 1.08
N PRO A 280 -0.09 18.40 0.59
CA PRO A 280 0.64 18.32 -0.67
C PRO A 280 1.76 17.27 -0.58
N VAL A 281 1.86 16.42 -1.59
CA VAL A 281 2.78 15.29 -1.61
C VAL A 281 3.92 15.52 -2.59
N ILE A 282 5.14 15.15 -2.17
CA ILE A 282 6.30 14.94 -3.05
C ILE A 282 6.65 13.45 -3.00
N SER A 283 6.73 12.79 -4.15
CA SER A 283 7.12 11.38 -4.22
C SER A 283 7.89 11.08 -5.51
N THR A 284 8.45 9.89 -5.60
CA THR A 284 9.18 9.42 -6.77
C THR A 284 8.23 8.85 -7.84
N CYS A 285 8.63 8.98 -9.12
CA CYS A 285 7.90 8.48 -10.28
C CYS A 285 8.14 6.96 -10.43
N VAL A 286 7.63 6.14 -9.49
CA VAL A 286 7.83 4.67 -9.48
C VAL A 286 6.53 3.91 -9.28
N GLY A 287 6.39 2.76 -9.95
CA GLY A 287 5.27 1.84 -9.83
C GLY A 287 3.92 2.54 -10.00
N GLY A 288 2.99 2.38 -9.06
CA GLY A 288 1.67 3.00 -9.10
C GLY A 288 1.61 4.48 -8.72
N VAL A 289 2.72 5.12 -8.31
CA VAL A 289 2.72 6.54 -7.89
C VAL A 289 2.29 7.50 -9.01
N PRO A 290 2.69 7.34 -10.29
CA PRO A 290 2.23 8.21 -11.37
C PRO A 290 0.72 8.17 -11.64
N GLN A 291 0.01 7.14 -11.16
CA GLN A 291 -1.46 7.10 -11.23
C GLN A 291 -2.11 7.88 -10.08
N LEU A 292 -1.40 7.96 -8.93
CA LEU A 292 -1.85 8.75 -7.78
C LEU A 292 -1.60 10.25 -7.99
N ILE A 293 -0.44 10.62 -8.53
CA ILE A 293 0.05 11.99 -8.61
C ILE A 293 0.20 12.41 -10.07
N GLU A 294 -0.42 13.53 -10.43
CA GLU A 294 -0.16 14.29 -11.65
C GLU A 294 0.76 15.46 -11.30
N ASP A 295 2.01 15.42 -11.83
CA ASP A 295 3.07 16.35 -11.44
C ASP A 295 2.67 17.82 -11.61
N GLY A 296 2.80 18.58 -10.53
CA GLY A 296 2.48 20.02 -10.49
C GLY A 296 0.98 20.35 -10.41
N VAL A 297 0.08 19.33 -10.42
CA VAL A 297 -1.38 19.51 -10.37
C VAL A 297 -1.94 19.10 -9.00
N ASP A 298 -1.67 17.88 -8.57
CA ASP A 298 -2.23 17.32 -7.33
C ASP A 298 -1.15 16.70 -6.42
N GLY A 299 0.11 17.01 -6.72
CA GLY A 299 1.33 16.62 -6.03
C GLY A 299 2.54 16.91 -6.90
N PHE A 300 3.71 16.45 -6.47
CA PHE A 300 4.94 16.57 -7.23
C PHE A 300 5.64 15.24 -7.38
N LEU A 301 6.18 14.99 -8.57
CA LEU A 301 6.99 13.81 -8.88
C LEU A 301 8.45 14.21 -9.09
N MET A 302 9.32 13.28 -8.70
CA MET A 302 10.77 13.41 -8.90
C MET A 302 11.38 12.06 -9.30
N ASP A 303 12.59 12.07 -9.81
CA ASP A 303 13.34 10.84 -10.06
C ASP A 303 13.89 10.22 -8.76
N VAL A 304 14.19 8.93 -8.82
CA VAL A 304 14.79 8.22 -7.68
C VAL A 304 16.16 8.81 -7.36
N ASP A 305 16.43 9.02 -6.07
CA ASP A 305 17.70 9.59 -5.54
C ASP A 305 17.99 11.04 -5.98
N ASP A 306 17.01 11.78 -6.52
CA ASP A 306 17.17 13.18 -6.94
C ASP A 306 17.04 14.16 -5.75
N VAL A 307 18.14 14.34 -5.03
CA VAL A 307 18.24 15.22 -3.86
C VAL A 307 18.04 16.70 -4.23
N GLU A 308 18.54 17.15 -5.39
CA GLU A 308 18.45 18.54 -5.82
C GLU A 308 17.00 18.92 -6.13
N ARG A 309 16.32 18.09 -6.92
CA ARG A 309 14.90 18.30 -7.23
C ARG A 309 14.04 18.29 -5.97
N LEU A 310 14.32 17.39 -5.02
CA LEU A 310 13.60 17.36 -3.74
C LEU A 310 13.81 18.65 -2.94
N SER A 311 15.05 19.15 -2.86
CA SER A 311 15.35 20.42 -2.19
C SER A 311 14.56 21.59 -2.81
N ASP A 312 14.53 21.69 -4.15
CA ASP A 312 13.81 22.72 -4.86
C ASP A 312 12.29 22.66 -4.60
N LEU A 313 11.72 21.46 -4.60
CA LEU A 313 10.29 21.24 -4.32
C LEU A 313 9.93 21.57 -2.87
N LEU A 314 10.78 21.19 -1.91
CA LEU A 314 10.59 21.54 -0.50
C LEU A 314 10.64 23.06 -0.29
N LEU A 315 11.61 23.76 -0.89
CA LEU A 315 11.71 25.24 -0.85
C LEU A 315 10.49 25.89 -1.51
N LYS A 316 10.06 25.40 -2.67
CA LYS A 316 8.89 25.91 -3.39
C LYS A 316 7.62 25.80 -2.55
N LEU A 317 7.37 24.64 -1.91
CA LEU A 317 6.20 24.42 -1.08
C LEU A 317 6.29 25.18 0.25
N SER A 318 7.46 25.22 0.90
CA SER A 318 7.63 25.97 2.15
C SER A 318 7.40 27.46 1.96
N GLY A 319 7.80 28.01 0.82
CA GLY A 319 7.67 29.42 0.48
C GLY A 319 6.24 29.90 0.17
N SER A 320 5.26 28.99 -0.03
CA SER A 320 3.90 29.38 -0.42
C SER A 320 2.83 28.51 0.24
N SER A 321 2.16 29.06 1.25
CA SER A 321 1.00 28.43 1.88
C SER A 321 -0.15 28.26 0.89
N GLU A 322 -0.35 29.18 -0.02
CA GLU A 322 -1.37 29.12 -1.06
C GLU A 322 -1.13 27.92 -1.99
N LEU A 323 0.12 27.72 -2.44
CA LEU A 323 0.47 26.57 -3.27
C LEU A 323 0.24 25.24 -2.53
N ARG A 324 0.62 25.16 -1.25
CA ARG A 324 0.34 23.96 -0.43
C ARG A 324 -1.16 23.66 -0.40
N CYS A 325 -2.01 24.68 -0.19
CA CYS A 325 -3.45 24.50 -0.17
C CYS A 325 -4.00 24.05 -1.53
N VAL A 326 -3.60 24.69 -2.62
CA VAL A 326 -4.10 24.35 -3.97
C VAL A 326 -3.75 22.90 -4.34
N ILE A 327 -2.49 22.51 -4.19
CA ILE A 327 -2.00 21.17 -4.51
C ILE A 327 -2.64 20.12 -3.57
N GLY A 328 -2.69 20.39 -2.27
CA GLY A 328 -3.26 19.47 -1.29
C GLY A 328 -4.75 19.20 -1.52
N LEU A 329 -5.54 20.25 -1.77
CA LEU A 329 -6.98 20.11 -2.06
C LEU A 329 -7.23 19.39 -3.39
N ALA A 330 -6.41 19.62 -4.42
CA ALA A 330 -6.50 18.89 -5.68
C ALA A 330 -6.21 17.40 -5.47
N GLY A 331 -5.17 17.06 -4.70
CA GLY A 331 -4.84 15.70 -4.31
C GLY A 331 -5.99 15.01 -3.55
N ARG A 332 -6.57 15.70 -2.57
CA ARG A 332 -7.73 15.20 -1.82
C ARG A 332 -8.93 14.90 -2.73
N ALA A 333 -9.29 15.83 -3.61
CA ALA A 333 -10.41 15.64 -4.54
C ALA A 333 -10.20 14.42 -5.46
N LYS A 334 -8.96 14.12 -5.85
CA LYS A 334 -8.63 12.92 -6.61
C LYS A 334 -8.82 11.65 -5.78
N ILE A 335 -8.36 11.63 -4.51
CA ILE A 335 -8.57 10.48 -3.60
C ILE A 335 -10.07 10.23 -3.37
N GLU A 336 -10.85 11.27 -3.05
CA GLU A 336 -12.30 11.15 -2.85
C GLU A 336 -13.00 10.49 -4.03
N ARG A 337 -12.62 10.87 -5.25
CA ARG A 337 -13.26 10.40 -6.48
C ARG A 337 -12.84 9.00 -6.89
N LYS A 338 -11.53 8.65 -6.77
CA LYS A 338 -10.97 7.45 -7.40
C LYS A 338 -10.39 6.42 -6.43
N PHE A 339 -9.90 6.88 -5.28
CA PHE A 339 -9.11 6.05 -4.37
C PHE A 339 -9.66 6.06 -2.94
N SER A 340 -10.93 6.42 -2.78
CA SER A 340 -11.60 6.28 -1.50
C SER A 340 -11.80 4.80 -1.17
N LEU A 341 -11.82 4.49 0.11
CA LEU A 341 -12.08 3.14 0.60
C LEU A 341 -13.43 2.59 0.11
N ARG A 342 -14.43 3.49 -0.01
CA ARG A 342 -15.74 3.15 -0.59
C ARG A 342 -15.61 2.68 -2.04
N ALA A 343 -14.87 3.40 -2.89
CA ALA A 343 -14.65 3.03 -4.29
C ALA A 343 -13.94 1.67 -4.41
N SER A 344 -12.94 1.43 -3.57
CA SER A 344 -12.22 0.15 -3.53
C SER A 344 -13.14 -1.01 -3.10
N ILE A 345 -13.99 -0.81 -2.09
CA ILE A 345 -14.96 -1.84 -1.66
C ILE A 345 -16.02 -2.08 -2.74
N ASP A 346 -16.51 -1.05 -3.40
CA ASP A 346 -17.49 -1.19 -4.48
C ASP A 346 -16.93 -2.08 -5.60
N GLY A 347 -15.72 -1.82 -6.07
CA GLY A 347 -15.05 -2.64 -7.09
C GLY A 347 -14.75 -4.07 -6.60
N LEU A 348 -14.37 -4.24 -5.33
CA LEU A 348 -14.13 -5.57 -4.77
C LEU A 348 -15.41 -6.41 -4.71
N VAL A 349 -16.54 -5.82 -4.32
CA VAL A 349 -17.83 -6.50 -4.30
C VAL A 349 -18.30 -6.87 -5.71
N GLU A 350 -18.03 -6.04 -6.72
CA GLU A 350 -18.32 -6.36 -8.13
C GLU A 350 -17.53 -7.60 -8.57
N ILE A 351 -16.23 -7.67 -8.28
CA ILE A 351 -15.41 -8.85 -8.58
C ILE A 351 -15.97 -10.11 -7.88
N TYR A 352 -16.39 -10.01 -6.63
CA TYR A 352 -16.98 -11.14 -5.92
C TYR A 352 -18.30 -11.59 -6.54
N GLN A 353 -19.17 -10.66 -6.95
CA GLN A 353 -20.44 -10.97 -7.62
C GLN A 353 -20.23 -11.68 -8.95
N GLU A 354 -19.28 -11.20 -9.76
CA GLU A 354 -18.94 -11.82 -11.05
C GLU A 354 -18.53 -13.29 -10.86
N LEU A 355 -17.53 -13.53 -10.00
CA LEU A 355 -17.05 -14.89 -9.73
C LEU A 355 -18.10 -15.79 -9.12
N TYR A 356 -18.98 -15.27 -8.28
CA TYR A 356 -20.07 -16.05 -7.68
C TYR A 356 -21.11 -16.47 -8.71
N LYS A 357 -21.43 -15.61 -9.68
CA LYS A 357 -22.32 -15.93 -10.81
C LYS A 357 -21.68 -16.97 -11.72
N GLU A 358 -20.42 -16.79 -12.11
CA GLU A 358 -19.65 -17.74 -12.96
C GLU A 358 -19.58 -19.16 -12.36
N ALA A 359 -19.60 -19.28 -11.02
CA ALA A 359 -19.58 -20.58 -10.35
C ALA A 359 -20.91 -21.34 -10.42
N ARG A 360 -22.02 -20.70 -10.82
CA ARG A 360 -23.39 -21.26 -10.83
C ARG A 360 -23.95 -21.47 -12.23
N THR A 361 -23.23 -20.99 -13.24
CA THR A 361 -23.47 -21.27 -14.66
C THR A 361 -22.66 -22.48 -15.12
#